data_056a892996119a278c252578c306f4db
#
_entry.id   056a892996119a278c252578c306f4db
#
_cell.length_a   1.000
_cell.length_b   1.000
_cell.length_c   1.000
_cell.angle_alpha   90.00
_cell.angle_beta   90.00
_cell.angle_gamma   90.00
#
_symmetry.space_group_name_H-M   'P 1'
#
loop_
_entity.id
_entity.type
_entity.pdbx_description
1 polymer ?
#
loop_
_entity_poly.entity_id
_entity_poly.type
_entity_poly.pdbx_seq_one_letter_code
_entity_poly.pdbx_strand_id
1 'polypeptide(L)'
;VQSFEVTEAAVAVFVYMPSAAQPVAPPLDLPKELTDPEWAGFLCTSPWQCNSRYTLDNLVDPMHGCYLHAQSFTLAYGSKQDIMKLDKTQSGFVVSRVAQAGENFDWTEMTFGASTYCRLDLPYPAAAGPGGMFRIIGYVLPVDEHNCTVFFWRLRKCSGLARDSWRFLYRALFEERHWNVLEQDREMLSAMPDDARKREMLYQHDVGVSRIRLVLKQMARDQLAAEDAAAMRSAV
;
A
#
# COMPACT_ATOMS: atom_id res chain seq x y z
N VAL A 1 -20.26 -11.85 -24.64
CA VAL A 1 -19.03 -11.95 -23.78
C VAL A 1 -18.60 -10.52 -23.49
N GLN A 2 -18.42 -10.18 -22.22
CA GLN A 2 -17.92 -8.88 -21.82
C GLN A 2 -16.40 -8.87 -21.98
N SER A 3 -15.85 -7.84 -22.62
CA SER A 3 -14.42 -7.63 -22.77
C SER A 3 -13.96 -6.49 -21.88
N PHE A 4 -12.74 -6.58 -21.36
CA PHE A 4 -12.14 -5.58 -20.48
C PHE A 4 -10.85 -5.08 -21.12
N GLU A 5 -10.55 -3.80 -20.90
CA GLU A 5 -9.27 -3.23 -21.28
C GLU A 5 -8.17 -3.69 -20.30
N VAL A 6 -7.04 -4.11 -20.86
CA VAL A 6 -5.96 -4.72 -20.12
C VAL A 6 -4.65 -4.03 -20.48
N THR A 7 -3.84 -3.72 -19.47
CA THR A 7 -2.48 -3.19 -19.61
C THR A 7 -1.49 -4.05 -18.83
N GLU A 8 -0.45 -4.51 -19.50
CA GLU A 8 0.66 -5.21 -18.85
C GLU A 8 1.78 -4.21 -18.49
N ALA A 9 2.14 -4.16 -17.23
CA ALA A 9 3.22 -3.31 -16.75
C ALA A 9 3.82 -3.85 -15.46
N ALA A 10 5.12 -3.63 -15.25
CA ALA A 10 5.82 -3.97 -14.00
C ALA A 10 5.61 -5.41 -13.52
N VAL A 11 5.56 -6.38 -14.46
CA VAL A 11 5.33 -7.81 -14.18
C VAL A 11 3.93 -8.10 -13.61
N ALA A 12 2.97 -7.21 -13.82
CA ALA A 12 1.57 -7.37 -13.43
C ALA A 12 0.63 -7.04 -14.59
N VAL A 13 -0.59 -7.51 -14.46
CA VAL A 13 -1.70 -7.22 -15.38
C VAL A 13 -2.69 -6.31 -14.68
N PHE A 14 -2.95 -5.15 -15.25
CA PHE A 14 -3.96 -4.19 -14.80
C PHE A 14 -5.19 -4.32 -15.68
N VAL A 15 -6.34 -4.49 -15.07
CA VAL A 15 -7.62 -4.65 -15.75
C VAL A 15 -8.53 -3.49 -15.39
N TYR A 16 -9.02 -2.78 -16.39
CA TYR A 16 -10.02 -1.75 -16.14
C TYR A 16 -11.42 -2.35 -16.06
N MET A 17 -12.13 -1.99 -14.99
CA MET A 17 -13.51 -2.40 -14.73
C MET A 17 -14.43 -1.22 -15.07
N PRO A 18 -15.03 -1.17 -16.27
CA PRO A 18 -15.87 -0.04 -16.66
C PRO A 18 -17.16 0.02 -15.84
N SER A 19 -17.64 1.23 -15.61
CA SER A 19 -18.97 1.50 -15.04
C SER A 19 -19.81 2.33 -16.01
N ALA A 20 -21.11 2.46 -15.75
CA ALA A 20 -21.98 3.31 -16.55
C ALA A 20 -21.56 4.79 -16.53
N ALA A 21 -20.97 5.24 -15.41
CA ALA A 21 -20.47 6.60 -15.28
C ALA A 21 -19.09 6.80 -15.96
N GLN A 22 -18.32 5.74 -16.10
CA GLN A 22 -16.97 5.77 -16.69
C GLN A 22 -16.77 4.54 -17.59
N PRO A 23 -17.34 4.56 -18.81
CA PRO A 23 -17.30 3.40 -19.73
C PRO A 23 -15.94 3.22 -20.41
N VAL A 24 -15.08 4.24 -20.43
CA VAL A 24 -13.76 4.23 -21.07
C VAL A 24 -12.68 4.30 -20.01
N ALA A 25 -11.65 3.45 -20.15
CA ALA A 25 -10.51 3.45 -19.25
C ALA A 25 -9.76 4.79 -19.28
N PRO A 26 -9.52 5.43 -18.14
CA PRO A 26 -8.55 6.52 -18.07
C PRO A 26 -7.13 5.96 -18.30
N PRO A 27 -6.18 6.80 -18.75
CA PRO A 27 -4.79 6.40 -18.81
C PRO A 27 -4.32 5.82 -17.47
N LEU A 28 -3.68 4.66 -17.51
CA LEU A 28 -3.14 4.02 -16.30
C LEU A 28 -1.95 4.85 -15.78
N ASP A 29 -2.14 5.45 -14.60
CA ASP A 29 -1.09 6.23 -13.91
C ASP A 29 -0.39 5.31 -12.91
N LEU A 30 0.82 4.87 -13.29
CA LEU A 30 1.66 4.03 -12.44
C LEU A 30 2.70 4.87 -11.70
N PRO A 31 3.07 4.46 -10.47
CA PRO A 31 4.23 5.02 -9.80
C PRO A 31 5.47 4.94 -10.70
N LYS A 32 6.19 6.05 -10.83
CA LYS A 32 7.38 6.14 -11.69
C LYS A 32 8.42 5.05 -11.39
N GLU A 33 8.51 4.61 -10.16
CA GLU A 33 9.40 3.56 -9.70
C GLU A 33 9.16 2.20 -10.39
N LEU A 34 7.95 1.98 -10.89
CA LEU A 34 7.60 0.77 -11.63
C LEU A 34 7.97 0.84 -13.11
N THR A 35 8.22 2.02 -13.65
CA THR A 35 8.49 2.25 -15.07
C THR A 35 9.91 2.77 -15.33
N ASP A 36 10.57 3.34 -14.33
CA ASP A 36 11.91 3.91 -14.43
C ASP A 36 12.97 2.79 -14.37
N PRO A 37 13.84 2.63 -15.39
CA PRO A 37 14.86 1.59 -15.44
C PRO A 37 15.97 1.73 -14.38
N GLU A 38 16.06 2.86 -13.69
CA GLU A 38 16.97 3.02 -12.55
C GLU A 38 16.48 2.27 -11.30
N TRP A 39 15.23 1.81 -11.29
CA TRP A 39 14.69 1.01 -10.20
C TRP A 39 14.72 -0.48 -10.56
N ALA A 40 15.13 -1.28 -9.60
CA ALA A 40 15.07 -2.73 -9.69
C ALA A 40 14.13 -3.27 -8.60
N GLY A 41 13.28 -4.20 -8.96
CA GLY A 41 12.25 -4.67 -8.05
C GLY A 41 11.84 -6.12 -8.21
N PHE A 42 11.07 -6.56 -7.23
CA PHE A 42 10.42 -7.87 -7.20
C PHE A 42 8.96 -7.67 -6.81
N LEU A 43 8.06 -8.26 -7.56
CA LEU A 43 6.65 -8.35 -7.19
C LEU A 43 6.45 -9.53 -6.25
N CYS A 44 5.76 -9.28 -5.15
CA CYS A 44 5.28 -10.27 -4.20
C CYS A 44 3.76 -10.16 -4.12
N THR A 45 3.07 -11.27 -4.23
CA THR A 45 1.61 -11.34 -4.14
C THR A 45 1.21 -12.32 -3.04
N SER A 46 0.19 -11.96 -2.27
CA SER A 46 -0.33 -12.81 -1.20
C SER A 46 -1.84 -12.65 -1.06
N PRO A 47 -2.62 -13.73 -1.07
CA PRO A 47 -4.02 -13.69 -0.69
C PRO A 47 -4.15 -13.61 0.83
N TRP A 48 -5.00 -12.69 1.31
CA TRP A 48 -5.27 -12.46 2.72
C TRP A 48 -6.75 -12.70 3.03
N GLN A 49 -7.01 -13.47 4.08
CA GLN A 49 -8.36 -13.75 4.57
C GLN A 49 -8.84 -12.62 5.49
N CYS A 50 -8.96 -11.45 4.94
CA CYS A 50 -9.51 -10.27 5.63
C CYS A 50 -10.13 -9.30 4.62
N ASN A 51 -11.03 -8.45 5.13
CA ASN A 51 -11.58 -7.38 4.31
C ASN A 51 -10.47 -6.40 3.89
N SER A 52 -10.44 -6.02 2.62
CA SER A 52 -9.45 -5.10 2.05
C SER A 52 -9.31 -3.77 2.80
N ARG A 53 -10.36 -3.31 3.48
CA ARG A 53 -10.32 -2.08 4.28
C ARG A 53 -9.42 -2.21 5.51
N TYR A 54 -9.33 -3.40 6.13
CA TYR A 54 -8.40 -3.63 7.23
C TYR A 54 -6.94 -3.61 6.75
N THR A 55 -6.70 -4.18 5.58
CA THR A 55 -5.38 -4.10 4.95
C THR A 55 -4.98 -2.65 4.64
N LEU A 56 -5.91 -1.85 4.13
CA LEU A 56 -5.65 -0.42 3.88
C LEU A 56 -5.45 0.37 5.19
N ASP A 57 -6.20 0.06 6.25
CA ASP A 57 -6.00 0.64 7.58
C ASP A 57 -4.58 0.33 8.11
N ASN A 58 -4.11 -0.92 7.97
CA ASN A 58 -2.77 -1.34 8.36
C ASN A 58 -1.67 -0.59 7.57
N LEU A 59 -1.84 -0.44 6.25
CA LEU A 59 -0.85 0.23 5.40
C LEU A 59 -0.68 1.73 5.68
N VAL A 60 -1.66 2.39 6.29
CA VAL A 60 -1.59 3.81 6.66
C VAL A 60 -1.27 4.05 8.13
N ASP A 61 -0.97 3.01 8.86
CA ASP A 61 -0.56 3.05 10.27
C ASP A 61 0.93 2.72 10.42
N PRO A 62 1.84 3.70 10.41
CA PRO A 62 3.25 3.43 10.63
C PRO A 62 3.57 2.96 12.04
N MET A 63 2.62 3.12 12.98
CA MET A 63 2.86 2.75 14.38
C MET A 63 2.65 1.26 14.68
N HIS A 64 1.89 0.53 13.84
CA HIS A 64 1.74 -0.92 14.05
C HIS A 64 3.08 -1.65 14.02
N GLY A 65 4.04 -1.14 13.24
CA GLY A 65 5.35 -1.76 13.09
C GLY A 65 6.10 -1.93 14.40
N CYS A 66 6.05 -0.97 15.32
CA CYS A 66 6.75 -1.08 16.59
C CYS A 66 6.12 -2.11 17.55
N TYR A 67 4.90 -2.54 17.30
CA TYR A 67 4.23 -3.58 18.07
C TYR A 67 4.30 -4.95 17.38
N LEU A 68 3.90 -5.00 16.13
CA LEU A 68 3.78 -6.24 15.37
C LEU A 68 5.14 -6.73 14.85
N HIS A 69 6.00 -5.80 14.42
CA HIS A 69 7.29 -6.11 13.81
C HIS A 69 8.47 -5.84 14.75
N ALA A 70 8.30 -6.11 16.05
CA ALA A 70 9.30 -5.82 17.08
C ALA A 70 10.67 -6.49 16.85
N GLN A 71 10.75 -7.50 16.00
CA GLN A 71 12.01 -8.16 15.63
C GLN A 71 12.67 -7.56 14.38
N SER A 72 12.04 -6.59 13.73
CA SER A 72 12.59 -5.93 12.55
C SER A 72 13.58 -4.84 12.94
N PHE A 73 14.69 -4.71 12.21
CA PHE A 73 15.65 -3.63 12.43
C PHE A 73 15.13 -2.24 12.10
N THR A 74 14.15 -2.15 11.20
CA THR A 74 13.68 -0.88 10.65
C THR A 74 12.23 -0.54 11.01
N LEU A 75 11.47 -1.49 11.55
CA LEU A 75 10.06 -1.32 11.85
C LEU A 75 9.78 -1.30 13.36
N ALA A 76 10.72 -1.77 14.18
CA ALA A 76 10.54 -1.98 15.62
C ALA A 76 10.53 -0.70 16.46
N TYR A 77 10.88 0.44 15.89
CA TYR A 77 11.06 1.66 16.65
C TYR A 77 9.82 2.55 16.65
N GLY A 78 9.39 2.92 17.83
CA GLY A 78 8.28 3.82 18.06
C GLY A 78 7.89 3.86 19.53
N SER A 79 7.16 4.88 19.93
CA SER A 79 6.67 5.04 21.29
C SER A 79 5.27 5.63 21.31
N LYS A 80 4.57 5.45 22.44
CA LYS A 80 3.24 6.06 22.67
C LYS A 80 3.29 7.59 22.71
N GLN A 81 4.48 8.18 22.86
CA GLN A 81 4.69 9.63 22.89
C GLN A 81 4.95 10.19 21.48
N ASP A 82 5.14 9.35 20.47
CA ASP A 82 5.35 9.81 19.10
C ASP A 82 4.13 10.57 18.61
N ILE A 83 4.38 11.60 17.82
CA ILE A 83 3.34 12.42 17.24
C ILE A 83 3.29 12.12 15.74
N MET A 84 2.12 11.75 15.26
CA MET A 84 1.86 11.55 13.85
C MET A 84 1.26 12.82 13.24
N LYS A 85 1.66 13.16 12.03
CA LYS A 85 1.08 14.23 11.23
C LYS A 85 0.55 13.68 9.92
N LEU A 86 -0.42 14.41 9.36
CA LEU A 86 -1.00 14.11 8.07
C LEU A 86 -0.87 15.33 7.16
N ASP A 87 -0.16 15.16 6.06
CA ASP A 87 0.02 16.17 5.03
C ASP A 87 -0.75 15.76 3.77
N LYS A 88 -1.52 16.70 3.19
CA LYS A 88 -2.23 16.46 1.93
C LYS A 88 -1.25 16.54 0.76
N THR A 89 -1.38 15.65 -0.22
CA THR A 89 -0.71 15.71 -1.51
C THR A 89 -1.71 16.08 -2.61
N GLN A 90 -1.23 16.24 -3.83
CA GLN A 90 -2.09 16.51 -4.98
C GLN A 90 -3.11 15.39 -5.22
N SER A 91 -2.72 14.15 -5.03
CA SER A 91 -3.51 12.95 -5.33
C SER A 91 -3.84 12.09 -4.11
N GLY A 92 -3.56 12.57 -2.89
CA GLY A 92 -3.78 11.77 -1.70
C GLY A 92 -3.31 12.41 -0.40
N PHE A 93 -2.55 11.67 0.38
CA PHE A 93 -1.98 12.16 1.65
C PHE A 93 -0.77 11.34 2.09
N VAL A 94 0.06 11.96 2.93
CA VAL A 94 1.17 11.32 3.63
C VAL A 94 0.88 11.32 5.13
N VAL A 95 1.08 10.18 5.77
CA VAL A 95 1.16 10.08 7.23
C VAL A 95 2.62 9.90 7.60
N SER A 96 3.11 10.71 8.50
CA SER A 96 4.51 10.64 8.92
C SER A 96 4.67 10.94 10.40
N ARG A 97 5.76 10.45 10.97
CA ARG A 97 6.16 10.73 12.34
C ARG A 97 6.83 12.10 12.42
N VAL A 98 6.44 12.91 13.39
CA VAL A 98 7.15 14.14 13.71
C VAL A 98 8.46 13.78 14.42
N ALA A 99 9.54 14.50 14.16
CA ALA A 99 10.86 14.23 14.73
C ALA A 99 11.43 12.84 14.35
N GLN A 100 11.26 12.48 13.10
CA GLN A 100 11.83 11.26 12.53
C GLN A 100 13.36 11.23 12.63
N ALA A 101 13.91 10.11 13.11
CA ALA A 101 15.36 9.92 13.20
C ALA A 101 16.01 9.50 11.86
N GLY A 102 15.21 9.24 10.81
CA GLY A 102 15.72 8.80 9.49
C GLY A 102 16.19 7.36 9.42
N GLU A 103 16.11 6.61 10.50
CA GLU A 103 16.60 5.23 10.60
C GLU A 103 15.47 4.20 10.60
N ASN A 104 14.22 4.63 10.67
CA ASN A 104 13.05 3.79 10.81
C ASN A 104 12.03 4.04 9.71
N PHE A 105 11.15 3.06 9.50
CA PHE A 105 9.89 3.28 8.82
C PHE A 105 9.02 4.20 9.68
N ASP A 106 8.73 5.37 9.17
CA ASP A 106 8.02 6.41 9.91
C ASP A 106 7.14 7.31 9.02
N TRP A 107 6.93 6.92 7.77
CA TRP A 107 5.93 7.53 6.90
C TRP A 107 5.33 6.54 5.90
N THR A 108 4.10 6.81 5.49
CA THR A 108 3.42 6.15 4.39
C THR A 108 2.63 7.17 3.58
N GLU A 109 2.59 6.99 2.27
CA GLU A 109 1.82 7.82 1.36
C GLU A 109 0.75 6.98 0.68
N MET A 110 -0.48 7.52 0.64
CA MET A 110 -1.57 6.98 -0.15
C MET A 110 -1.84 7.89 -1.34
N THR A 111 -1.90 7.29 -2.51
CA THR A 111 -2.27 7.95 -3.77
C THR A 111 -3.57 7.39 -4.29
N PHE A 112 -4.48 8.27 -4.72
CA PHE A 112 -5.77 7.94 -5.33
C PHE A 112 -5.82 8.56 -6.72
N GLY A 113 -6.23 7.77 -7.70
CA GLY A 113 -6.31 8.18 -9.10
C GLY A 113 -6.92 7.08 -9.95
N ALA A 114 -6.42 6.88 -11.15
CA ALA A 114 -6.81 5.74 -11.99
C ALA A 114 -6.50 4.40 -11.30
N SER A 115 -5.49 4.39 -10.43
CA SER A 115 -5.23 3.30 -9.48
C SER A 115 -4.98 3.86 -8.08
N THR A 116 -5.29 3.05 -7.05
CA THR A 116 -5.04 3.41 -5.65
C THR A 116 -3.90 2.55 -5.12
N TYR A 117 -2.86 3.20 -4.61
CA TYR A 117 -1.69 2.51 -4.08
C TYR A 117 -1.09 3.21 -2.86
N CYS A 118 -0.39 2.44 -2.05
CA CYS A 118 0.47 2.98 -1.00
C CYS A 118 1.94 2.98 -1.42
N ARG A 119 2.72 3.89 -0.84
CA ARG A 119 4.16 3.98 -0.98
C ARG A 119 4.78 4.22 0.38
N LEU A 120 5.83 3.46 0.69
CA LEU A 120 6.60 3.63 1.91
C LEU A 120 8.08 3.33 1.64
N ASP A 121 8.95 3.97 2.40
CA ASP A 121 10.40 3.76 2.34
C ASP A 121 10.90 3.14 3.63
N LEU A 122 11.68 2.08 3.48
CA LEU A 122 12.40 1.44 4.57
C LEU A 122 13.87 1.79 4.47
N PRO A 123 14.45 2.49 5.45
CA PRO A 123 15.88 2.72 5.48
C PRO A 123 16.63 1.40 5.74
N TYR A 124 17.66 1.14 4.93
CA TYR A 124 18.53 0.00 5.08
C TYR A 124 19.93 0.46 5.52
N PRO A 125 20.41 0.07 6.70
CA PRO A 125 21.74 0.42 7.15
C PRO A 125 22.82 -0.25 6.28
N ALA A 126 23.96 0.38 6.13
CA ALA A 126 25.10 -0.17 5.38
C ALA A 126 25.55 -1.54 5.91
N ALA A 127 25.38 -1.80 7.20
CA ALA A 127 25.67 -3.09 7.82
C ALA A 127 24.78 -4.24 7.33
N ALA A 128 23.61 -3.93 6.75
CA ALA A 128 22.67 -4.92 6.22
C ALA A 128 22.86 -5.19 4.71
N GLY A 129 23.93 -4.65 4.09
CA GLY A 129 24.22 -4.82 2.67
C GLY A 129 24.67 -3.52 2.01
N PRO A 130 24.44 -3.30 0.71
CA PRO A 130 24.92 -2.11 0.02
C PRO A 130 24.31 -0.78 0.53
N GLY A 131 23.51 -0.81 1.58
CA GLY A 131 22.91 0.39 2.20
C GLY A 131 21.88 1.09 1.31
N GLY A 132 21.21 2.10 1.86
CA GLY A 132 20.30 2.97 1.12
C GLY A 132 18.82 2.66 1.35
N MET A 133 17.98 3.27 0.49
CA MET A 133 16.54 3.22 0.62
C MET A 133 15.95 2.01 -0.09
N PHE A 134 15.03 1.35 0.57
CA PHE A 134 14.20 0.28 0.04
C PHE A 134 12.76 0.79 -0.01
N ARG A 135 12.15 0.77 -1.20
CA ARG A 135 10.79 1.27 -1.42
C ARG A 135 9.80 0.13 -1.60
N ILE A 136 8.66 0.24 -0.98
CA ILE A 136 7.51 -0.61 -1.25
C ILE A 136 6.44 0.22 -1.95
N ILE A 137 5.90 -0.34 -3.04
CA ILE A 137 4.66 0.09 -3.67
C ILE A 137 3.65 -1.02 -3.46
N GLY A 138 2.54 -0.71 -2.81
CA GLY A 138 1.51 -1.67 -2.45
C GLY A 138 0.16 -1.38 -3.08
N TYR A 139 -0.46 -2.40 -3.65
CA TYR A 139 -1.85 -2.40 -4.10
C TYR A 139 -2.62 -3.43 -3.30
N VAL A 140 -3.86 -3.09 -2.93
CA VAL A 140 -4.78 -4.00 -2.27
C VAL A 140 -5.98 -4.21 -3.18
N LEU A 141 -6.13 -5.43 -3.68
CA LEU A 141 -7.23 -5.82 -4.56
C LEU A 141 -8.31 -6.52 -3.73
N PRO A 142 -9.50 -5.92 -3.58
CA PRO A 142 -10.62 -6.61 -2.95
C PRO A 142 -11.04 -7.81 -3.81
N VAL A 143 -11.28 -8.96 -3.18
CA VAL A 143 -11.83 -10.16 -3.83
C VAL A 143 -13.30 -10.30 -3.46
N ASP A 144 -13.60 -10.21 -2.15
CA ASP A 144 -14.94 -10.20 -1.58
C ASP A 144 -14.93 -9.49 -0.20
N GLU A 145 -16.00 -9.65 0.57
CA GLU A 145 -16.14 -9.04 1.90
C GLU A 145 -15.11 -9.54 2.92
N HIS A 146 -14.55 -10.74 2.72
CA HIS A 146 -13.67 -11.42 3.68
C HIS A 146 -12.27 -11.68 3.12
N ASN A 147 -12.04 -11.39 1.84
CA ASN A 147 -10.78 -11.72 1.18
C ASN A 147 -10.27 -10.54 0.34
N CYS A 148 -8.95 -10.37 0.35
CA CYS A 148 -8.25 -9.49 -0.57
C CYS A 148 -6.95 -10.13 -1.04
N THR A 149 -6.36 -9.58 -2.08
CA THR A 149 -5.02 -9.92 -2.53
C THR A 149 -4.14 -8.68 -2.47
N VAL A 150 -2.98 -8.81 -1.87
CA VAL A 150 -1.98 -7.74 -1.84
C VAL A 150 -0.92 -7.98 -2.90
N PHE A 151 -0.52 -6.90 -3.54
CA PHE A 151 0.56 -6.85 -4.53
C PHE A 151 1.59 -5.86 -4.02
N PHE A 152 2.77 -6.33 -3.63
CA PHE A 152 3.85 -5.49 -3.13
C PHE A 152 5.06 -5.57 -4.05
N TRP A 153 5.38 -4.47 -4.72
CA TRP A 153 6.68 -4.29 -5.36
C TRP A 153 7.69 -3.83 -4.33
N ARG A 154 8.75 -4.60 -4.23
CA ARG A 154 9.90 -4.31 -3.38
C ARG A 154 11.01 -3.78 -4.26
N LEU A 155 11.30 -2.52 -4.13
CA LEU A 155 12.03 -1.72 -5.10
C LEU A 155 13.27 -1.09 -4.49
N ARG A 156 14.32 -0.97 -5.29
CA ARG A 156 15.51 -0.22 -4.94
C ARG A 156 16.01 0.56 -6.14
N LYS A 157 16.40 1.82 -5.92
CA LYS A 157 17.06 2.62 -6.94
C LYS A 157 18.52 2.19 -7.02
N CYS A 158 18.87 1.45 -8.07
CA CYS A 158 20.22 0.95 -8.31
C CYS A 158 20.41 0.53 -9.76
N SER A 159 21.65 0.62 -10.24
CA SER A 159 22.05 0.27 -11.60
C SER A 159 23.38 -0.49 -11.62
N GLY A 160 23.74 -1.08 -12.75
CA GLY A 160 25.00 -1.80 -12.96
C GLY A 160 25.25 -2.88 -11.90
N LEU A 161 26.47 -3.02 -11.44
CA LEU A 161 26.87 -4.02 -10.42
C LEU A 161 26.08 -3.91 -9.10
N ALA A 162 25.68 -2.70 -8.71
CA ALA A 162 24.87 -2.53 -7.51
C ALA A 162 23.48 -3.17 -7.66
N ARG A 163 22.89 -3.13 -8.86
CA ARG A 163 21.63 -3.83 -9.18
C ARG A 163 21.80 -5.34 -9.07
N ASP A 164 22.86 -5.90 -9.67
CA ASP A 164 23.08 -7.34 -9.66
C ASP A 164 23.36 -7.84 -8.24
N SER A 165 24.18 -7.10 -7.49
CA SER A 165 24.45 -7.39 -6.08
C SER A 165 23.17 -7.35 -5.23
N TRP A 166 22.32 -6.34 -5.45
CA TRP A 166 21.05 -6.23 -4.72
C TRP A 166 20.10 -7.38 -5.09
N ARG A 167 19.99 -7.73 -6.38
CA ARG A 167 19.12 -8.85 -6.81
C ARG A 167 19.57 -10.18 -6.22
N PHE A 168 20.88 -10.41 -6.16
CA PHE A 168 21.43 -11.59 -5.51
C PHE A 168 21.14 -11.60 -4.00
N LEU A 169 21.47 -10.54 -3.29
CA LEU A 169 21.24 -10.43 -1.83
C LEU A 169 19.75 -10.51 -1.47
N TYR A 170 18.90 -9.92 -2.29
CA TYR A 170 17.46 -10.02 -2.07
C TYR A 170 17.01 -11.48 -2.11
N ARG A 171 17.33 -12.21 -3.17
CA ARG A 171 16.94 -13.62 -3.32
C ARG A 171 17.59 -14.55 -2.29
N ALA A 172 18.84 -14.28 -1.94
CA ALA A 172 19.60 -15.13 -1.01
C ALA A 172 19.25 -14.91 0.46
N LEU A 173 18.78 -13.71 0.85
CA LEU A 173 18.67 -13.33 2.25
C LEU A 173 17.45 -12.49 2.61
N PHE A 174 17.13 -11.46 1.81
CA PHE A 174 16.11 -10.49 2.22
C PHE A 174 14.68 -10.92 1.90
N GLU A 175 14.49 -11.76 0.89
CA GLU A 175 13.18 -12.22 0.47
C GLU A 175 12.44 -12.93 1.60
N GLU A 176 13.08 -13.88 2.27
CA GLU A 176 12.51 -14.58 3.42
C GLU A 176 12.16 -13.63 4.56
N ARG A 177 13.07 -12.70 4.89
CA ARG A 177 12.83 -11.72 5.96
C ARG A 177 11.63 -10.81 5.66
N HIS A 178 11.49 -10.39 4.39
CA HIS A 178 10.35 -9.56 3.99
C HIS A 178 9.04 -10.35 3.98
N TRP A 179 9.09 -11.62 3.59
CA TRP A 179 7.92 -12.49 3.69
C TRP A 179 7.49 -12.67 5.14
N ASN A 180 8.43 -12.86 6.07
CA ASN A 180 8.12 -13.00 7.49
C ASN A 180 7.42 -11.77 8.06
N VAL A 181 7.81 -10.56 7.65
CA VAL A 181 7.12 -9.33 8.06
C VAL A 181 5.69 -9.31 7.49
N LEU A 182 5.55 -9.56 6.20
CA LEU A 182 4.24 -9.56 5.53
C LEU A 182 3.29 -10.64 6.09
N GLU A 183 3.84 -11.77 6.51
CA GLU A 183 3.09 -12.86 7.11
C GLU A 183 2.55 -12.49 8.50
N GLN A 184 3.29 -11.72 9.29
CA GLN A 184 2.80 -11.20 10.57
C GLN A 184 1.56 -10.31 10.38
N ASP A 185 1.57 -9.44 9.37
CA ASP A 185 0.40 -8.64 9.01
C ASP A 185 -0.78 -9.51 8.59
N ARG A 186 -0.52 -10.47 7.70
CA ARG A 186 -1.54 -11.39 7.21
C ARG A 186 -2.20 -12.18 8.34
N GLU A 187 -1.41 -12.75 9.22
CA GLU A 187 -1.90 -13.55 10.37
C GLU A 187 -2.75 -12.70 11.30
N MET A 188 -2.26 -11.52 11.66
CA MET A 188 -2.96 -10.60 12.56
C MET A 188 -4.31 -10.16 11.95
N LEU A 189 -4.31 -9.74 10.68
CA LEU A 189 -5.52 -9.26 10.02
C LEU A 189 -6.52 -10.39 9.76
N SER A 190 -6.05 -11.61 9.46
CA SER A 190 -6.93 -12.78 9.27
C SER A 190 -7.57 -13.25 10.59
N ALA A 191 -6.98 -12.92 11.73
CA ALA A 191 -7.53 -13.23 13.05
C ALA A 191 -8.51 -12.15 13.56
N MET A 192 -8.70 -11.05 12.82
CA MET A 192 -9.61 -9.98 13.24
C MET A 192 -11.07 -10.44 13.13
N PRO A 193 -11.89 -10.24 14.17
CA PRO A 193 -13.30 -10.56 14.09
C PRO A 193 -14.07 -9.56 13.20
N ASP A 194 -15.16 -10.01 12.59
CA ASP A 194 -15.98 -9.20 11.68
C ASP A 194 -16.49 -7.90 12.30
N ASP A 195 -16.70 -7.88 13.62
CA ASP A 195 -17.15 -6.71 14.35
C ASP A 195 -16.03 -5.84 14.96
N ALA A 196 -14.78 -6.07 14.58
CA ALA A 196 -13.60 -5.36 15.10
C ALA A 196 -13.78 -3.83 15.07
N ARG A 197 -14.32 -3.29 13.98
CA ARG A 197 -14.61 -1.84 13.86
C ARG A 197 -15.60 -1.30 14.86
N LYS A 198 -16.48 -2.11 15.41
CA LYS A 198 -17.44 -1.69 16.44
C LYS A 198 -16.82 -1.64 17.83
N ARG A 199 -15.68 -2.31 17.99
CA ARG A 199 -14.97 -2.48 19.26
C ARG A 199 -13.64 -1.73 19.31
N GLU A 200 -13.21 -1.14 18.19
CA GLU A 200 -11.96 -0.39 18.11
C GLU A 200 -12.03 0.90 18.91
N MET A 201 -10.89 1.32 19.42
CA MET A 201 -10.70 2.62 20.04
C MET A 201 -9.52 3.30 19.36
N LEU A 202 -9.83 4.21 18.44
CA LEU A 202 -8.81 4.97 17.73
C LEU A 202 -8.06 5.89 18.69
N TYR A 203 -6.76 6.00 18.50
CA TYR A 203 -5.85 6.79 19.31
C TYR A 203 -5.23 7.93 18.49
N GLN A 204 -4.45 8.80 19.11
CA GLN A 204 -3.80 9.95 18.44
C GLN A 204 -2.90 9.55 17.26
N HIS A 205 -2.42 8.31 17.21
CA HIS A 205 -1.58 7.81 16.10
C HIS A 205 -2.40 7.41 14.87
N ASP A 206 -3.71 7.17 15.01
CA ASP A 206 -4.58 6.64 13.95
C ASP A 206 -5.12 7.72 13.00
N VAL A 207 -4.35 8.80 12.82
CA VAL A 207 -4.72 9.89 11.89
C VAL A 207 -4.81 9.41 10.46
N GLY A 208 -3.95 8.47 10.06
CA GLY A 208 -3.96 7.82 8.76
C GLY A 208 -5.20 6.96 8.56
N VAL A 209 -5.52 6.12 9.53
CA VAL A 209 -6.70 5.25 9.54
C VAL A 209 -7.99 6.08 9.44
N SER A 210 -8.11 7.12 10.25
CA SER A 210 -9.25 8.04 10.19
C SER A 210 -9.35 8.71 8.80
N ARG A 211 -8.22 9.12 8.24
CA ARG A 211 -8.20 9.82 6.94
C ARG A 211 -8.56 8.91 5.77
N ILE A 212 -7.98 7.71 5.68
CA ILE A 212 -8.27 6.81 4.57
C ILE A 212 -9.73 6.41 4.55
N ARG A 213 -10.33 6.16 5.70
CA ARG A 213 -11.76 5.83 5.83
C ARG A 213 -12.67 6.94 5.33
N LEU A 214 -12.32 8.21 5.62
CA LEU A 214 -13.07 9.36 5.11
C LEU A 214 -12.93 9.48 3.58
N VAL A 215 -11.73 9.30 3.04
CA VAL A 215 -11.49 9.35 1.59
C VAL A 215 -12.25 8.26 0.87
N LEU A 216 -12.13 7.01 1.30
CA LEU A 216 -12.83 5.88 0.68
C LEU A 216 -14.36 6.05 0.75
N LYS A 217 -14.89 6.55 1.87
CA LYS A 217 -16.32 6.85 1.99
C LYS A 217 -16.76 7.93 1.02
N GLN A 218 -15.95 8.98 0.82
CA GLN A 218 -16.27 10.04 -0.14
C GLN A 218 -16.22 9.51 -1.57
N MET A 219 -15.16 8.78 -1.93
CA MET A 219 -15.04 8.15 -3.26
C MET A 219 -16.23 7.26 -3.61
N ALA A 220 -16.67 6.43 -2.66
CA ALA A 220 -17.83 5.57 -2.86
C ALA A 220 -19.13 6.38 -3.07
N ARG A 221 -19.31 7.48 -2.34
CA ARG A 221 -20.46 8.38 -2.53
C ARG A 221 -20.45 9.07 -3.90
N ASP A 222 -19.27 9.55 -4.31
CA ASP A 222 -19.10 10.24 -5.59
C ASP A 222 -19.33 9.27 -6.75
N GLN A 223 -18.86 8.04 -6.64
CA GLN A 223 -19.11 6.98 -7.62
C GLN A 223 -20.60 6.67 -7.74
N LEU A 224 -21.29 6.42 -6.63
CA LEU A 224 -22.74 6.14 -6.65
C LEU A 224 -23.52 7.29 -7.26
N ALA A 225 -23.22 8.54 -6.90
CA ALA A 225 -23.89 9.71 -7.48
C ALA A 225 -23.64 9.83 -8.99
N ALA A 226 -22.44 9.51 -9.47
CA ALA A 226 -22.12 9.52 -10.89
C ALA A 226 -22.84 8.40 -11.65
N GLU A 227 -22.96 7.21 -11.07
CA GLU A 227 -23.69 6.08 -11.65
C GLU A 227 -25.20 6.36 -11.73
N ASP A 228 -25.80 6.92 -10.68
CA ASP A 228 -27.21 7.34 -10.69
C ASP A 228 -27.47 8.38 -11.78
N ALA A 229 -26.60 9.38 -11.91
CA ALA A 229 -26.71 10.39 -12.96
C ALA A 229 -26.54 9.81 -14.38
N ALA A 230 -25.70 8.79 -14.56
CA ALA A 230 -25.52 8.10 -15.82
C ALA A 230 -26.77 7.25 -16.16
N ALA A 231 -27.34 6.56 -15.20
CA ALA A 231 -28.56 5.77 -15.37
C ALA A 231 -29.74 6.65 -15.76
N MET A 232 -29.90 7.82 -15.13
CA MET A 232 -30.96 8.80 -15.51
C MET A 232 -30.82 9.30 -16.94
N ARG A 233 -29.57 9.56 -17.40
CA ARG A 233 -29.34 9.98 -18.81
C ARG A 233 -29.65 8.90 -19.85
N SER A 234 -29.47 7.63 -19.47
CA SER A 234 -29.74 6.50 -20.37
C SER A 234 -31.23 6.13 -20.44
N ALA A 235 -32.07 6.66 -19.54
CA ALA A 235 -33.51 6.41 -19.47
C ALA A 235 -34.33 7.43 -20.24
N VAL A 236 -33.71 8.48 -20.79
CA VAL A 236 -34.30 9.53 -21.64
C VAL A 236 -33.89 9.30 -23.08
#